data_3adbec2e1e3b34050cbd64e81e7db4f2
#
_entry.id   3adbec2e1e3b34050cbd64e81e7db4f2
#
_cell.length_a   1.000
_cell.length_b   1.000
_cell.length_c   1.000
_cell.angle_alpha   90.00
_cell.angle_beta   90.00
_cell.angle_gamma   90.00
#
_symmetry.space_group_name_H-M   'P 1'
#
loop_
_entity.id
_entity.type
_entity.pdbx_description
1 polymer ?
#
loop_
_entity_poly.entity_id
_entity_poly.type
_entity_poly.pdbx_seq_one_letter_code
_entity_poly.pdbx_strand_id
1 'polypeptide(L)'
;MAQSDDFGLDFSLEAQKKINKQWSIGLEGELRTRDNTKTVDRWSVGLGVDYKVLKWLKASAGYNLLYDNNQNISYYEAADDAVLDGDAEIGDPKKCAKYWIARHRFNVSLTFDKKIFGDFKLSLRERWQYTYRPEHTVSERWSYLDQAYDGKTKTYSGKGKNVLRSRLQLEYDKKGLPVTPYVNAELFNAWSLQKIRYNVGLDWKLSKQHSVGAFYRYQHVRNDDDDNEPNIHMIGLGYKFKF
;
A
#
# COMPACT_ATOMS: atom_id res chain seq x y z
N MET A 1 23.88 -6.39 -3.61
CA MET A 1 23.20 -7.08 -4.72
C MET A 1 21.98 -6.24 -5.11
N ALA A 2 21.72 -6.02 -6.40
CA ALA A 2 20.48 -5.37 -6.81
C ALA A 2 19.33 -6.30 -6.45
N GLN A 3 18.43 -5.85 -5.58
CA GLN A 3 17.22 -6.57 -5.24
C GLN A 3 16.39 -6.71 -6.52
N SER A 4 16.08 -7.93 -6.94
CA SER A 4 15.22 -8.16 -8.11
C SER A 4 13.84 -7.60 -7.83
N ASP A 5 13.27 -6.89 -8.82
CA ASP A 5 11.90 -6.38 -8.71
C ASP A 5 10.92 -7.54 -8.54
N ASP A 6 9.99 -7.38 -7.62
CA ASP A 6 8.92 -8.35 -7.38
C ASP A 6 7.70 -8.10 -8.28
N PHE A 7 6.82 -9.09 -8.40
CA PHE A 7 5.55 -8.99 -9.10
C PHE A 7 4.38 -9.43 -8.22
N GLY A 8 3.29 -8.63 -8.26
CA GLY A 8 2.08 -8.89 -7.46
C GLY A 8 0.79 -8.54 -8.18
N LEU A 9 -0.31 -8.94 -7.58
CA LEU A 9 -1.66 -8.58 -7.98
C LEU A 9 -2.32 -7.75 -6.88
N ASP A 10 -3.23 -6.85 -7.27
CA ASP A 10 -4.00 -5.97 -6.38
C ASP A 10 -5.49 -6.06 -6.79
N PHE A 11 -6.32 -6.58 -5.92
CA PHE A 11 -7.77 -6.68 -6.12
C PHE A 11 -8.48 -5.77 -5.14
N SER A 12 -9.41 -4.93 -5.62
CA SER A 12 -10.18 -4.06 -4.77
C SER A 12 -11.68 -4.11 -5.08
N LEU A 13 -12.46 -4.00 -4.02
CA LEU A 13 -13.92 -3.87 -4.06
C LEU A 13 -14.29 -2.60 -3.31
N GLU A 14 -15.04 -1.71 -3.92
CA GLU A 14 -15.51 -0.47 -3.30
C GLU A 14 -17.03 -0.36 -3.39
N ALA A 15 -17.69 -0.08 -2.28
CA ALA A 15 -19.09 0.29 -2.21
C ALA A 15 -19.21 1.74 -1.72
N GLN A 16 -19.85 2.61 -2.47
CA GLN A 16 -19.98 4.03 -2.14
C GLN A 16 -21.44 4.46 -2.12
N LYS A 17 -21.87 5.06 -1.00
CA LYS A 17 -23.20 5.65 -0.85
C LYS A 17 -23.10 7.17 -0.79
N LYS A 18 -23.87 7.81 -1.66
CA LYS A 18 -24.04 9.25 -1.63
C LYS A 18 -25.15 9.60 -0.63
N ILE A 19 -24.82 10.27 0.46
CA ILE A 19 -25.79 10.68 1.49
C ILE A 19 -26.56 11.92 1.03
N ASN A 20 -25.83 12.91 0.48
CA ASN A 20 -26.42 14.13 -0.09
C ASN A 20 -25.49 14.73 -1.15
N LYS A 21 -25.68 16.00 -1.53
CA LYS A 21 -24.85 16.68 -2.56
C LYS A 21 -23.40 16.87 -2.15
N GLN A 22 -23.10 16.87 -0.85
CA GLN A 22 -21.76 17.14 -0.29
C GLN A 22 -21.13 15.90 0.33
N TRP A 23 -21.91 15.03 0.98
CA TRP A 23 -21.39 13.89 1.75
C TRP A 23 -21.58 12.57 1.03
N SER A 24 -20.54 11.76 1.05
CA SER A 24 -20.58 10.32 0.70
C SER A 24 -19.78 9.49 1.69
N ILE A 25 -20.18 8.25 1.87
CA ILE A 25 -19.48 7.25 2.65
C ILE A 25 -19.08 6.10 1.74
N GLY A 26 -17.97 5.45 2.05
CA GLY A 26 -17.45 4.32 1.29
C GLY A 26 -16.96 3.20 2.18
N LEU A 27 -17.11 1.99 1.70
CA LEU A 27 -16.50 0.77 2.21
C LEU A 27 -15.57 0.24 1.14
N GLU A 28 -14.36 -0.16 1.51
CA GLU A 28 -13.36 -0.71 0.60
C GLU A 28 -12.81 -2.02 1.16
N GLY A 29 -12.65 -3.02 0.30
CA GLY A 29 -11.91 -4.24 0.57
C GLY A 29 -10.75 -4.33 -0.42
N GLU A 30 -9.58 -4.78 0.03
CA GLU A 30 -8.39 -4.94 -0.81
C GLU A 30 -7.70 -6.27 -0.49
N LEU A 31 -7.21 -6.94 -1.52
CA LEU A 31 -6.35 -8.12 -1.43
C LEU A 31 -5.13 -7.91 -2.31
N ARG A 32 -3.94 -8.10 -1.75
CA ARG A 32 -2.66 -8.01 -2.48
C ARG A 32 -1.86 -9.28 -2.39
N THR A 33 -1.11 -9.55 -3.46
CA THR A 33 -0.11 -10.62 -3.49
C THR A 33 1.29 -10.05 -3.70
N ARG A 34 2.31 -10.86 -3.43
CA ARG A 34 3.75 -10.62 -3.66
C ARG A 34 4.43 -11.94 -4.05
N ASP A 35 5.76 -11.94 -4.13
CA ASP A 35 6.59 -13.11 -4.45
C ASP A 35 6.15 -13.77 -5.78
N ASN A 36 6.05 -12.97 -6.84
CA ASN A 36 5.52 -13.41 -8.14
C ASN A 36 4.13 -14.05 -8.02
N THR A 37 3.24 -13.39 -7.27
CA THR A 37 1.85 -13.79 -6.97
C THR A 37 1.65 -15.00 -6.07
N LYS A 38 2.72 -15.64 -5.61
CA LYS A 38 2.67 -16.89 -4.82
C LYS A 38 2.21 -16.69 -3.38
N THR A 39 2.41 -15.48 -2.84
CA THR A 39 2.14 -15.17 -1.43
C THR A 39 1.09 -14.06 -1.33
N VAL A 40 0.07 -14.28 -0.50
CA VAL A 40 -0.83 -13.19 -0.10
C VAL A 40 -0.03 -12.25 0.82
N ASP A 41 0.12 -11.00 0.39
CA ASP A 41 0.84 -9.95 1.12
C ASP A 41 -0.04 -9.29 2.17
N ARG A 42 -1.26 -8.93 1.75
CA ARG A 42 -2.20 -8.14 2.57
C ARG A 42 -3.63 -8.37 2.16
N TRP A 43 -4.51 -8.36 3.13
CA TRP A 43 -5.90 -7.98 2.90
C TRP A 43 -6.27 -6.81 3.82
N SER A 44 -7.20 -5.99 3.40
CA SER A 44 -7.66 -4.87 4.20
C SER A 44 -9.14 -4.58 4.01
N VAL A 45 -9.73 -3.97 5.04
CA VAL A 45 -11.07 -3.40 5.00
C VAL A 45 -11.00 -1.97 5.47
N GLY A 46 -11.62 -1.07 4.73
CA GLY A 46 -11.60 0.35 4.98
C GLY A 46 -12.99 0.98 4.99
N LEU A 47 -13.16 1.97 5.85
CA LEU A 47 -14.29 2.87 5.88
C LEU A 47 -13.80 4.29 5.59
N GLY A 48 -14.56 5.03 4.78
CA GLY A 48 -14.21 6.39 4.44
C GLY A 48 -15.42 7.30 4.37
N VAL A 49 -15.18 8.58 4.61
CA VAL A 49 -16.14 9.65 4.40
C VAL A 49 -15.51 10.71 3.53
N ASP A 50 -16.26 11.14 2.52
CA ASP A 50 -15.89 12.24 1.63
C ASP A 50 -16.82 13.42 1.86
N TYR A 51 -16.24 14.61 1.90
CA TYR A 51 -16.96 15.89 1.95
C TYR A 51 -16.54 16.78 0.79
N LYS A 52 -17.49 17.14 -0.06
CA LYS A 52 -17.28 18.05 -1.17
C LYS A 52 -17.34 19.48 -0.67
N VAL A 53 -16.18 20.07 -0.37
CA VAL A 53 -16.06 21.44 0.13
C VAL A 53 -16.47 22.44 -0.96
N LEU A 54 -15.88 22.28 -2.15
CA LEU A 54 -16.16 23.09 -3.34
C LEU A 54 -16.28 22.16 -4.56
N LYS A 55 -16.66 22.70 -5.73
CA LYS A 55 -16.76 21.90 -6.96
C LYS A 55 -15.41 21.28 -7.38
N TRP A 56 -14.29 21.90 -6.97
CA TRP A 56 -12.93 21.52 -7.30
C TRP A 56 -12.13 21.05 -6.08
N LEU A 57 -12.72 21.04 -4.87
CA LEU A 57 -12.05 20.67 -3.62
C LEU A 57 -12.88 19.64 -2.86
N LYS A 58 -12.27 18.50 -2.55
CA LYS A 58 -12.84 17.45 -1.71
C LYS A 58 -11.92 17.19 -0.52
N ALA A 59 -12.49 17.13 0.68
CA ALA A 59 -11.85 16.61 1.88
C ALA A 59 -12.33 15.19 2.12
N SER A 60 -11.44 14.33 2.62
CA SER A 60 -11.77 12.94 2.95
C SER A 60 -11.09 12.51 4.23
N ALA A 61 -11.75 11.67 5.01
CA ALA A 61 -11.17 10.99 6.16
C ALA A 61 -11.50 9.50 6.08
N GLY A 62 -10.60 8.65 6.55
CA GLY A 62 -10.80 7.22 6.49
C GLY A 62 -10.01 6.44 7.53
N TYR A 63 -10.49 5.24 7.78
CA TYR A 63 -9.84 4.23 8.60
C TYR A 63 -9.76 2.93 7.82
N ASN A 64 -8.60 2.27 7.87
CA ASN A 64 -8.39 0.96 7.28
C ASN A 64 -7.81 0.01 8.35
N LEU A 65 -8.43 -1.15 8.50
CA LEU A 65 -7.82 -2.30 9.14
C LEU A 65 -7.06 -3.07 8.09
N LEU A 66 -5.75 -3.20 8.27
CA LEU A 66 -4.87 -3.96 7.40
C LEU A 66 -4.47 -5.24 8.13
N TYR A 67 -4.42 -6.34 7.42
CA TYR A 67 -3.88 -7.60 7.94
C TYR A 67 -2.76 -8.03 7.00
N ASP A 68 -1.53 -7.83 7.48
CA ASP A 68 -0.30 -7.96 6.69
C ASP A 68 0.41 -9.27 7.01
N ASN A 69 0.86 -9.95 5.97
CA ASN A 69 1.76 -11.09 6.04
C ASN A 69 3.21 -10.58 6.09
N ASN A 70 3.75 -10.48 7.29
CA ASN A 70 5.10 -9.97 7.51
C ASN A 70 6.14 -11.07 7.53
N GLN A 71 7.31 -10.72 7.02
CA GLN A 71 8.53 -11.50 7.16
C GLN A 71 9.61 -10.58 7.74
N ASN A 72 10.14 -10.95 8.89
CA ASN A 72 11.25 -10.23 9.51
C ASN A 72 12.49 -11.11 9.49
N ILE A 73 13.53 -10.68 8.78
CA ILE A 73 14.81 -11.38 8.70
C ILE A 73 15.83 -10.57 9.49
N SER A 74 16.51 -11.19 10.44
CA SER A 74 17.70 -10.64 11.06
C SER A 74 18.94 -11.18 10.34
N TYR A 75 19.99 -10.39 10.30
CA TYR A 75 21.24 -10.72 9.62
C TYR A 75 22.36 -10.81 10.64
N TYR A 76 23.44 -11.51 10.30
CA TYR A 76 24.65 -11.59 11.12
C TYR A 76 25.41 -10.28 11.11
N GLU A 77 25.84 -9.85 12.29
CA GLU A 77 26.69 -8.68 12.52
C GLU A 77 28.10 -9.12 12.92
N ALA A 78 29.08 -8.21 12.82
CA ALA A 78 30.48 -8.51 13.11
C ALA A 78 30.77 -9.03 14.53
N ALA A 79 29.90 -8.72 15.51
CA ALA A 79 29.99 -9.14 16.89
C ALA A 79 29.27 -10.46 17.21
N ASP A 80 28.66 -11.11 16.21
CA ASP A 80 27.99 -12.39 16.41
C ASP A 80 29.02 -13.54 16.50
N ASP A 81 28.85 -14.42 17.49
CA ASP A 81 29.74 -15.54 17.73
C ASP A 81 29.96 -16.40 16.48
N ALA A 82 28.89 -16.72 15.73
CA ALA A 82 28.99 -17.51 14.51
C ALA A 82 29.88 -16.85 13.41
N VAL A 83 29.98 -15.51 13.40
CA VAL A 83 30.90 -14.80 12.49
C VAL A 83 32.32 -14.87 13.01
N LEU A 84 32.51 -14.74 14.32
CA LEU A 84 33.84 -14.84 14.96
C LEU A 84 34.40 -16.25 14.83
N ASP A 85 33.55 -17.27 14.87
CA ASP A 85 33.95 -18.70 14.75
C ASP A 85 34.07 -19.14 13.28
N GLY A 86 33.67 -18.30 12.31
CA GLY A 86 33.74 -18.59 10.88
C GLY A 86 32.60 -19.44 10.31
N ASP A 87 31.52 -19.64 11.09
CA ASP A 87 30.36 -20.44 10.68
C ASP A 87 29.37 -19.63 9.81
N ALA A 88 29.47 -18.31 9.81
CA ALA A 88 28.66 -17.40 9.01
C ALA A 88 29.42 -16.14 8.59
N GLU A 89 28.95 -15.46 7.55
CA GLU A 89 29.52 -14.19 7.09
C GLU A 89 28.65 -13.02 7.54
N ILE A 90 29.28 -11.83 7.67
CA ILE A 90 28.53 -10.59 7.95
C ILE A 90 27.53 -10.32 6.83
N GLY A 91 26.27 -10.13 7.20
CA GLY A 91 25.19 -9.87 6.24
C GLY A 91 24.46 -11.11 5.75
N ASP A 92 24.87 -12.31 6.17
CA ASP A 92 24.10 -13.52 5.93
C ASP A 92 22.79 -13.52 6.74
N PRO A 93 21.71 -14.15 6.24
CA PRO A 93 20.45 -14.25 6.98
C PRO A 93 20.63 -15.15 8.21
N LYS A 94 20.38 -14.59 9.40
CA LYS A 94 20.52 -15.26 10.70
C LYS A 94 19.24 -15.99 11.11
N LYS A 95 18.14 -15.25 11.22
CA LYS A 95 16.83 -15.79 11.63
C LYS A 95 15.68 -15.13 10.86
N CYS A 96 14.64 -15.90 10.60
CA CYS A 96 13.44 -15.46 9.93
C CYS A 96 12.19 -15.71 10.79
N ALA A 97 11.39 -14.67 11.01
CA ALA A 97 10.05 -14.76 11.57
C ALA A 97 9.02 -14.45 10.49
N LYS A 98 8.05 -15.34 10.28
CA LYS A 98 6.88 -15.11 9.40
C LYS A 98 5.64 -15.09 10.25
N TYR A 99 4.83 -14.04 10.12
CA TYR A 99 3.61 -13.88 10.91
C TYR A 99 2.63 -12.91 10.27
N TRP A 100 1.36 -13.11 10.56
CA TRP A 100 0.30 -12.17 10.21
C TRP A 100 0.06 -11.19 11.34
N ILE A 101 -0.12 -9.91 11.00
CA ILE A 101 -0.38 -8.86 12.00
C ILE A 101 -1.39 -7.84 11.50
N ALA A 102 -2.30 -7.46 12.40
CA ALA A 102 -3.22 -6.35 12.16
C ALA A 102 -2.49 -5.00 12.32
N ARG A 103 -2.77 -4.06 11.41
CA ARG A 103 -2.34 -2.66 11.51
C ARG A 103 -3.54 -1.75 11.37
N HIS A 104 -3.56 -0.69 12.12
CA HIS A 104 -4.61 0.34 12.10
C HIS A 104 -4.09 1.54 11.32
N ARG A 105 -4.82 1.95 10.28
CA ARG A 105 -4.44 3.08 9.44
C ARG A 105 -5.52 4.13 9.44
N PHE A 106 -5.16 5.33 9.87
CA PHE A 106 -5.98 6.54 9.78
C PHE A 106 -5.45 7.42 8.66
N ASN A 107 -6.34 8.07 7.93
CA ASN A 107 -5.93 8.98 6.89
C ASN A 107 -6.90 10.18 6.77
N VAL A 108 -6.33 11.33 6.42
CA VAL A 108 -7.06 12.53 6.05
C VAL A 108 -6.47 13.05 4.74
N SER A 109 -7.30 13.45 3.80
CA SER A 109 -6.81 13.96 2.52
C SER A 109 -7.62 15.14 1.98
N LEU A 110 -6.92 15.97 1.22
CA LEU A 110 -7.49 17.01 0.37
C LEU A 110 -7.22 16.65 -1.09
N THR A 111 -8.24 16.73 -1.91
CA THR A 111 -8.13 16.48 -3.35
C THR A 111 -8.61 17.71 -4.12
N PHE A 112 -7.73 18.21 -4.98
CA PHE A 112 -7.99 19.34 -5.87
C PHE A 112 -8.15 18.80 -7.28
N ASP A 113 -9.29 19.08 -7.90
CA ASP A 113 -9.63 18.62 -9.24
C ASP A 113 -9.85 19.81 -10.16
N LYS A 114 -9.19 19.84 -11.33
CA LYS A 114 -9.36 20.91 -12.33
C LYS A 114 -9.36 20.35 -13.75
N LYS A 115 -10.35 20.70 -14.55
CA LYS A 115 -10.25 20.55 -16.01
C LYS A 115 -9.25 21.56 -16.53
N ILE A 116 -8.28 21.13 -17.32
CA ILE A 116 -7.16 21.97 -17.79
C ILE A 116 -7.35 22.38 -19.25
N PHE A 117 -7.44 21.43 -20.16
CA PHE A 117 -7.69 21.67 -21.59
C PHE A 117 -8.50 20.52 -22.17
N GLY A 118 -9.42 20.83 -23.07
CA GLY A 118 -10.28 19.81 -23.70
C GLY A 118 -10.97 18.94 -22.66
N ASP A 119 -10.80 17.63 -22.80
CA ASP A 119 -11.37 16.61 -21.92
C ASP A 119 -10.38 16.12 -20.84
N PHE A 120 -9.22 16.77 -20.70
CA PHE A 120 -8.24 16.43 -19.67
C PHE A 120 -8.58 17.05 -18.31
N LYS A 121 -8.46 16.23 -17.26
CA LYS A 121 -8.65 16.62 -15.88
C LYS A 121 -7.37 16.33 -15.10
N LEU A 122 -6.86 17.33 -14.39
CA LEU A 122 -5.74 17.22 -13.46
C LEU A 122 -6.28 17.13 -12.04
N SER A 123 -5.72 16.19 -11.26
CA SER A 123 -6.05 15.99 -9.85
C SER A 123 -4.78 15.97 -9.01
N LEU A 124 -4.74 16.78 -7.94
CA LEU A 124 -3.71 16.74 -6.92
C LEU A 124 -4.34 16.29 -5.61
N ARG A 125 -3.81 15.22 -5.01
CA ARG A 125 -4.25 14.75 -3.69
C ARG A 125 -3.09 14.77 -2.71
N GLU A 126 -3.27 15.51 -1.62
CA GLU A 126 -2.44 15.45 -0.44
C GLU A 126 -3.13 14.61 0.62
N ARG A 127 -2.43 13.59 1.15
CA ARG A 127 -2.96 12.67 2.16
C ARG A 127 -1.96 12.52 3.28
N TRP A 128 -2.32 12.93 4.48
CA TRP A 128 -1.65 12.49 5.69
C TRP A 128 -2.20 11.12 6.10
N GLN A 129 -1.30 10.21 6.45
CA GLN A 129 -1.59 8.84 6.85
C GLN A 129 -0.80 8.50 8.10
N TYR A 130 -1.49 8.02 9.13
CA TYR A 130 -0.88 7.41 10.31
C TYR A 130 -1.19 5.93 10.33
N THR A 131 -0.15 5.09 10.42
CA THR A 131 -0.31 3.63 10.52
C THR A 131 0.30 3.17 11.84
N TYR A 132 -0.50 2.50 12.67
CA TYR A 132 -0.09 1.90 13.94
C TYR A 132 -0.05 0.38 13.80
N ARG A 133 1.08 -0.20 14.15
CA ARG A 133 1.29 -1.64 14.32
C ARG A 133 1.34 -1.94 15.81
N PRO A 134 0.42 -2.73 16.38
CA PRO A 134 0.48 -3.18 17.76
C PRO A 134 1.74 -3.99 18.05
N GLU A 135 2.05 -4.14 19.33
CA GLU A 135 3.04 -5.12 19.81
C GLU A 135 2.64 -6.52 19.36
N HIS A 136 3.62 -7.32 18.96
CA HIS A 136 3.40 -8.67 18.50
C HIS A 136 4.50 -9.61 18.98
N THR A 137 4.09 -10.78 19.48
CA THR A 137 5.00 -11.82 19.96
C THR A 137 4.96 -13.02 19.02
N VAL A 138 6.13 -13.47 18.61
CA VAL A 138 6.34 -14.67 17.80
C VAL A 138 6.95 -15.73 18.69
N SER A 139 6.40 -16.94 18.70
CA SER A 139 6.81 -18.03 19.58
C SER A 139 8.19 -18.60 19.21
N GLU A 140 8.52 -18.58 17.92
CA GLU A 140 9.75 -19.18 17.39
C GLU A 140 10.14 -18.52 16.06
N ARG A 141 11.41 -18.61 15.70
CA ARG A 141 11.95 -18.11 14.44
C ARG A 141 12.79 -19.21 13.78
N TRP A 142 12.75 -19.26 12.46
CA TRP A 142 13.60 -20.16 11.69
C TRP A 142 15.04 -19.68 11.75
N SER A 143 15.98 -20.52 12.21
CA SER A 143 17.43 -20.29 12.16
C SER A 143 17.97 -20.84 10.84
N TYR A 144 18.70 -20.00 10.09
CA TYR A 144 19.29 -20.43 8.82
C TYR A 144 20.53 -21.29 9.04
N LEU A 145 21.30 -21.06 10.13
CA LEU A 145 22.46 -21.85 10.47
C LEU A 145 22.07 -23.27 10.94
N ASP A 146 21.14 -23.32 11.90
CA ASP A 146 20.71 -24.59 12.51
C ASP A 146 19.75 -25.39 11.65
N GLN A 147 19.20 -24.78 10.58
CA GLN A 147 18.12 -25.34 9.74
C GLN A 147 16.93 -25.85 10.56
N ALA A 148 16.59 -25.12 11.64
CA ALA A 148 15.56 -25.48 12.61
C ALA A 148 14.91 -24.24 13.23
N TYR A 149 13.76 -24.42 13.88
CA TYR A 149 13.16 -23.37 14.69
C TYR A 149 13.91 -23.21 16.02
N ASP A 150 14.16 -21.95 16.43
CA ASP A 150 14.99 -21.63 17.60
C ASP A 150 14.28 -21.83 18.95
N GLY A 151 12.96 -22.13 18.93
CA GLY A 151 12.14 -22.30 20.14
C GLY A 151 12.12 -21.10 21.09
N LYS A 152 12.59 -19.92 20.62
CA LYS A 152 12.73 -18.71 21.43
C LYS A 152 11.69 -17.67 21.02
N THR A 153 10.93 -17.24 22.02
CA THR A 153 9.96 -16.16 21.86
C THR A 153 10.65 -14.82 21.58
N LYS A 154 10.14 -14.09 20.59
CA LYS A 154 10.58 -12.72 20.27
C LYS A 154 9.38 -11.77 20.23
N THR A 155 9.43 -10.73 21.05
CA THR A 155 8.43 -9.66 21.05
C THR A 155 8.92 -8.48 20.20
N TYR A 156 8.09 -8.04 19.28
CA TYR A 156 8.31 -6.85 18.46
C TYR A 156 7.42 -5.73 19.00
N SER A 157 8.01 -4.65 19.49
CA SER A 157 7.29 -3.51 20.07
C SER A 157 6.32 -2.88 19.07
N GLY A 158 5.24 -2.31 19.61
CA GLY A 158 4.31 -1.50 18.84
C GLY A 158 5.01 -0.30 18.20
N LYS A 159 4.61 0.04 16.98
CA LYS A 159 5.23 1.15 16.22
C LYS A 159 4.18 1.94 15.45
N GLY A 160 4.28 3.27 15.52
CA GLY A 160 3.49 4.20 14.72
C GLY A 160 4.33 4.88 13.65
N LYS A 161 3.75 5.08 12.45
CA LYS A 161 4.42 5.74 11.32
C LYS A 161 3.51 6.77 10.68
N ASN A 162 4.03 7.98 10.51
CA ASN A 162 3.38 9.06 9.77
C ASN A 162 3.94 9.12 8.36
N VAL A 163 3.06 9.25 7.37
CA VAL A 163 3.44 9.39 5.96
C VAL A 163 2.56 10.46 5.30
N LEU A 164 3.19 11.44 4.67
CA LEU A 164 2.53 12.34 3.73
C LEU A 164 2.61 11.74 2.33
N ARG A 165 1.46 11.61 1.67
CA ARG A 165 1.35 11.06 0.32
C ARG A 165 0.80 12.13 -0.62
N SER A 166 1.63 12.50 -1.59
CA SER A 166 1.29 13.50 -2.62
C SER A 166 1.09 12.80 -3.95
N ARG A 167 -0.12 12.83 -4.50
CA ARG A 167 -0.46 12.19 -5.78
C ARG A 167 -0.90 13.21 -6.82
N LEU A 168 -0.22 13.23 -7.95
CA LEU A 168 -0.62 13.96 -9.14
C LEU A 168 -1.18 12.97 -10.16
N GLN A 169 -2.38 13.23 -10.69
CA GLN A 169 -3.07 12.37 -11.64
C GLN A 169 -3.60 13.18 -12.83
N LEU A 170 -3.39 12.66 -14.02
CA LEU A 170 -3.98 13.17 -15.25
C LEU A 170 -4.96 12.12 -15.79
N GLU A 171 -6.21 12.54 -16.05
CA GLU A 171 -7.29 11.73 -16.58
C GLU A 171 -7.78 12.30 -17.90
N TYR A 172 -8.17 11.42 -18.83
CA TYR A 172 -8.90 11.81 -20.03
C TYR A 172 -10.38 11.44 -19.85
N ASP A 173 -11.22 12.41 -19.47
CA ASP A 173 -12.65 12.23 -19.14
C ASP A 173 -13.54 12.89 -20.20
N LYS A 174 -13.61 12.27 -21.39
CA LYS A 174 -14.45 12.73 -22.49
C LYS A 174 -15.91 12.32 -22.28
N LYS A 175 -16.80 13.28 -22.40
CA LYS A 175 -18.23 13.03 -22.31
C LYS A 175 -18.69 12.04 -23.37
N GLY A 176 -19.39 10.98 -22.97
CA GLY A 176 -19.89 9.92 -23.84
C GLY A 176 -18.96 8.72 -24.01
N LEU A 177 -17.70 8.82 -23.62
CA LEU A 177 -16.83 7.64 -23.51
C LEU A 177 -17.09 6.91 -22.19
N PRO A 178 -17.31 5.58 -22.20
CA PRO A 178 -17.48 4.80 -20.99
C PRO A 178 -16.14 4.54 -20.27
N VAL A 179 -15.01 4.75 -20.94
CA VAL A 179 -13.66 4.47 -20.44
C VAL A 179 -12.93 5.78 -20.16
N THR A 180 -12.30 5.88 -19.00
CA THR A 180 -11.49 7.01 -18.55
C THR A 180 -10.06 6.54 -18.32
N PRO A 181 -9.14 6.69 -19.29
CA PRO A 181 -7.71 6.40 -19.09
C PRO A 181 -7.09 7.42 -18.12
N TYR A 182 -6.12 6.99 -17.35
CA TYR A 182 -5.38 7.87 -16.44
C TYR A 182 -3.93 7.43 -16.25
N VAL A 183 -3.10 8.40 -15.87
CA VAL A 183 -1.75 8.17 -15.35
C VAL A 183 -1.59 8.94 -14.06
N ASN A 184 -0.85 8.41 -13.11
CA ASN A 184 -0.50 9.16 -11.91
C ASN A 184 0.87 8.78 -11.36
N ALA A 185 1.45 9.74 -10.61
CA ALA A 185 2.61 9.54 -9.76
C ALA A 185 2.25 9.88 -8.31
N GLU A 186 2.68 9.07 -7.36
CA GLU A 186 2.43 9.26 -5.94
C GLU A 186 3.74 9.13 -5.15
N LEU A 187 4.05 10.17 -4.38
CA LEU A 187 5.22 10.25 -3.50
C LEU A 187 4.82 9.87 -2.08
N PHE A 188 5.68 9.17 -1.37
CA PHE A 188 5.51 8.78 0.02
C PHE A 188 6.65 9.38 0.85
N ASN A 189 6.34 10.37 1.67
CA ASN A 189 7.29 11.10 2.51
C ASN A 189 7.03 10.79 3.98
N ALA A 190 8.03 10.25 4.66
CA ALA A 190 8.04 10.06 6.12
C ALA A 190 9.35 10.67 6.65
N TRP A 191 9.42 12.03 6.69
CA TRP A 191 10.60 12.86 6.91
C TRP A 191 11.65 12.82 5.77
N SER A 192 11.68 11.76 4.99
CA SER A 192 12.42 11.63 3.73
C SER A 192 11.54 10.96 2.70
N LEU A 193 11.87 11.10 1.42
CA LEU A 193 11.19 10.40 0.34
C LEU A 193 11.53 8.92 0.39
N GLN A 194 10.58 8.10 0.78
CA GLN A 194 10.77 6.66 0.95
C GLN A 194 10.49 5.87 -0.30
N LYS A 195 9.37 6.20 -0.99
CA LYS A 195 9.00 5.49 -2.22
C LYS A 195 8.20 6.36 -3.17
N ILE A 196 8.23 5.97 -4.43
CA ILE A 196 7.47 6.58 -5.52
C ILE A 196 6.65 5.49 -6.17
N ARG A 197 5.39 5.75 -6.46
CA ARG A 197 4.51 4.88 -7.25
C ARG A 197 4.10 5.56 -8.53
N TYR A 198 4.22 4.85 -9.63
CA TYR A 198 3.69 5.23 -10.93
C TYR A 198 2.56 4.29 -11.29
N ASN A 199 1.42 4.82 -11.72
CA ASN A 199 0.31 4.02 -12.17
C ASN A 199 -0.15 4.51 -13.54
N VAL A 200 -0.47 3.57 -14.41
CA VAL A 200 -1.22 3.78 -15.64
C VAL A 200 -2.41 2.85 -15.62
N GLY A 201 -3.58 3.36 -15.95
CA GLY A 201 -4.79 2.55 -15.85
C GLY A 201 -5.97 3.14 -16.60
N LEU A 202 -7.07 2.46 -16.49
CA LEU A 202 -8.34 2.84 -17.07
C LEU A 202 -9.48 2.48 -16.13
N ASP A 203 -10.48 3.36 -16.05
CA ASP A 203 -11.73 3.12 -15.37
C ASP A 203 -12.85 2.98 -16.40
N TRP A 204 -13.57 1.88 -16.37
CA TRP A 204 -14.68 1.59 -17.25
C TRP A 204 -16.01 1.71 -16.50
N LYS A 205 -16.85 2.66 -16.91
CA LYS A 205 -18.20 2.86 -16.40
C LYS A 205 -19.16 1.90 -17.12
N LEU A 206 -19.49 0.79 -16.48
CA LEU A 206 -20.44 -0.20 -17.00
C LEU A 206 -21.88 0.32 -16.92
N SER A 207 -22.19 1.07 -15.88
CA SER A 207 -23.47 1.74 -15.67
C SER A 207 -23.32 2.98 -14.77
N LYS A 208 -24.44 3.59 -14.38
CA LYS A 208 -24.40 4.68 -13.38
C LYS A 208 -23.94 4.22 -11.99
N GLN A 209 -24.14 2.95 -11.69
CA GLN A 209 -23.83 2.35 -10.38
C GLN A 209 -22.55 1.50 -10.39
N HIS A 210 -22.18 0.92 -11.52
CA HIS A 210 -21.13 -0.08 -11.64
C HIS A 210 -19.95 0.44 -12.47
N SER A 211 -18.75 0.33 -11.94
CA SER A 211 -17.51 0.58 -12.69
C SER A 211 -16.45 -0.46 -12.36
N VAL A 212 -15.60 -0.76 -13.32
CA VAL A 212 -14.45 -1.65 -13.20
C VAL A 212 -13.22 -0.84 -13.57
N GLY A 213 -12.16 -0.97 -12.79
CA GLY A 213 -10.86 -0.37 -13.05
C GLY A 213 -9.80 -1.44 -13.28
N ALA A 214 -8.86 -1.16 -14.16
CA ALA A 214 -7.64 -1.95 -14.31
C ALA A 214 -6.45 -1.01 -14.34
N PHE A 215 -5.34 -1.41 -13.72
CA PHE A 215 -4.13 -0.60 -13.72
C PHE A 215 -2.87 -1.47 -13.67
N TYR A 216 -1.80 -0.91 -14.19
CA TYR A 216 -0.44 -1.34 -13.90
C TYR A 216 0.21 -0.32 -12.98
N ARG A 217 0.94 -0.81 -11.98
CA ARG A 217 1.68 -0.02 -10.99
C ARG A 217 3.12 -0.47 -10.96
N TYR A 218 4.03 0.49 -10.96
CA TYR A 218 5.41 0.31 -10.55
C TYR A 218 5.67 1.08 -9.28
N GLN A 219 6.17 0.41 -8.23
CA GLN A 219 6.62 1.03 -7.00
C GLN A 219 8.13 0.93 -6.92
N HIS A 220 8.77 2.09 -6.81
CA HIS A 220 10.19 2.21 -6.55
C HIS A 220 10.44 2.60 -5.10
N VAL A 221 11.20 1.80 -4.37
CA VAL A 221 11.59 2.06 -2.97
C VAL A 221 12.98 2.68 -2.98
N ARG A 222 13.12 3.85 -2.32
CA ARG A 222 14.37 4.63 -2.32
C ARG A 222 15.22 4.43 -1.08
N ASN A 223 14.57 4.26 0.06
CA ASN A 223 15.24 4.03 1.34
C ASN A 223 14.74 2.71 1.89
N ASP A 224 15.65 1.95 2.48
CA ASP A 224 15.29 0.79 3.28
C ASP A 224 14.41 1.29 4.41
N ASP A 225 13.14 1.03 4.25
CA ASP A 225 12.16 1.25 5.29
C ASP A 225 12.21 0.05 6.23
N ASP A 226 11.87 0.23 7.52
CA ASP A 226 11.75 -0.88 8.47
C ASP A 226 10.86 -2.04 7.99
N ASP A 227 10.13 -1.83 6.91
CA ASP A 227 9.25 -2.82 6.31
C ASP A 227 9.96 -3.67 5.21
N ASN A 228 11.22 -3.37 4.83
CA ASN A 228 12.00 -4.07 3.79
C ASN A 228 11.18 -4.36 2.51
N GLU A 229 10.36 -3.38 2.10
CA GLU A 229 9.54 -3.54 0.90
C GLU A 229 10.45 -3.54 -0.35
N PRO A 230 10.35 -4.53 -1.25
CA PRO A 230 11.07 -4.51 -2.52
C PRO A 230 10.45 -3.50 -3.50
N ASN A 231 11.17 -3.19 -4.58
CA ASN A 231 10.52 -2.67 -5.76
C ASN A 231 9.52 -3.69 -6.26
N ILE A 232 8.34 -3.23 -6.71
CA ILE A 232 7.30 -4.17 -7.11
C ILE A 232 6.52 -3.66 -8.33
N HIS A 233 6.30 -4.55 -9.27
CA HIS A 233 5.36 -4.41 -10.36
C HIS A 233 4.03 -5.04 -9.97
N MET A 234 2.91 -4.34 -10.20
CA MET A 234 1.59 -4.85 -9.84
C MET A 234 0.60 -4.64 -10.98
N ILE A 235 -0.22 -5.64 -11.23
CA ILE A 235 -1.46 -5.48 -12.00
C ILE A 235 -2.62 -5.45 -11.03
N GLY A 236 -3.48 -4.43 -11.15
CA GLY A 236 -4.63 -4.27 -10.28
C GLY A 236 -5.95 -4.32 -11.04
N LEU A 237 -6.95 -4.90 -10.38
CA LEU A 237 -8.33 -4.92 -10.81
C LEU A 237 -9.22 -4.42 -9.67
N GLY A 238 -10.07 -3.47 -9.99
CA GLY A 238 -11.00 -2.88 -9.03
C GLY A 238 -12.44 -2.93 -9.52
N TYR A 239 -13.35 -3.18 -8.61
CA TYR A 239 -14.78 -3.03 -8.87
C TYR A 239 -15.37 -2.03 -7.89
N LYS A 240 -16.18 -1.10 -8.42
CA LYS A 240 -16.83 -0.07 -7.63
C LYS A 240 -18.33 -0.07 -7.86
N PHE A 241 -19.08 -0.14 -6.76
CA PHE A 241 -20.52 -0.01 -6.71
C PHE A 241 -20.94 1.31 -6.06
N LYS A 242 -21.84 2.07 -6.70
CA LYS A 242 -22.40 3.34 -6.20
C LYS A 242 -23.91 3.23 -6.04
N PHE A 243 -24.44 3.58 -4.87
CA PHE A 243 -25.86 3.53 -4.56
C PHE A 243 -26.31 4.74 -3.73
#